data_05f77f861117b7fa39f87ce51179d338
#
_entry.id   05f77f861117b7fa39f87ce51179d338
#
_cell.length_a   1.000
_cell.length_b   1.000
_cell.length_c   1.000
_cell.angle_alpha   90.00
_cell.angle_beta   90.00
_cell.angle_gamma   90.00
#
_symmetry.space_group_name_H-M   'P 1'
#
loop_
_entity.id
_entity.type
_entity.pdbx_description
1 polymer ?
#
loop_
_entity_poly.entity_id
_entity_poly.type
_entity_poly.pdbx_seq_one_letter_code
_entity_poly.pdbx_strand_id
1 'polypeptide(L)'
;MSASSHPAAQSGDADLVVTATAEPTAASELSAAVKAWLTRRVSVDTGRIADIVLAAYEALANCADHAYRGEEATGVMSIEARHDTDARTVRLCVVDRGHWLDPRSGPENPARGRGLKLMRALCDDLTVHGTAHGTRVCLQFEHCPAR
;
A
#
# COMPACT_ATOMS: atom_id res chain seq x y z
N MET A 1 -8.49 27.03 -3.49
CA MET A 1 -8.15 26.43 -3.76
C MET A 1 -8.33 25.49 -4.32
N SER A 2 -8.44 25.43 -4.51
CA SER A 2 -8.62 24.53 -4.79
C SER A 2 -8.10 23.77 -5.45
N ALA A 3 -7.83 23.84 -5.64
CA ALA A 3 -7.42 23.08 -6.39
C ALA A 3 -7.10 21.90 -6.25
N SER A 4 -7.08 21.82 -5.62
CA SER A 4 -6.79 20.67 -5.27
C SER A 4 -7.34 19.57 -5.92
N SER A 5 -8.14 19.61 -6.54
CA SER A 5 -8.83 18.53 -7.07
C SER A 5 -8.15 17.81 -8.19
N HIS A 6 -7.04 18.21 -8.64
CA HIS A 6 -6.41 17.52 -9.73
C HIS A 6 -5.69 16.26 -9.25
N PRO A 7 -5.54 15.28 -10.12
CA PRO A 7 -5.05 13.96 -9.75
C PRO A 7 -3.66 13.98 -9.14
N ALA A 8 -2.83 14.89 -9.56
CA ALA A 8 -1.47 14.94 -9.06
C ALA A 8 -1.43 15.31 -7.59
N ALA A 9 -2.50 15.87 -7.07
CA ALA A 9 -2.55 16.28 -5.68
C ALA A 9 -2.81 15.14 -4.73
N GLN A 10 -2.97 13.93 -5.21
CA GLN A 10 -3.38 12.84 -4.34
C GLN A 10 -2.40 12.54 -3.23
N SER A 11 -1.11 12.64 -3.51
CA SER A 11 -0.13 12.45 -2.44
C SER A 11 -0.23 13.53 -1.39
N GLY A 12 -0.49 14.77 -1.81
CA GLY A 12 -0.65 15.87 -0.89
C GLY A 12 -1.91 15.78 -0.05
N ASP A 13 -2.87 14.97 -0.49
CA ASP A 13 -4.13 14.79 0.22
C ASP A 13 -4.10 13.62 1.17
N ALA A 14 -3.02 12.86 1.24
CA ALA A 14 -2.96 11.71 2.12
C ALA A 14 -2.91 12.15 3.58
N ASP A 15 -3.61 11.40 4.43
CA ASP A 15 -3.62 11.66 5.86
C ASP A 15 -2.35 11.16 6.53
N LEU A 16 -1.68 10.21 5.91
CA LEU A 16 -0.44 9.63 6.40
C LEU A 16 0.44 9.30 5.21
N VAL A 17 1.70 9.70 5.26
CA VAL A 17 2.69 9.28 4.28
C VAL A 17 3.93 8.87 5.03
N VAL A 18 4.38 7.64 4.86
CA VAL A 18 5.59 7.15 5.50
C VAL A 18 6.47 6.53 4.43
N THR A 19 7.73 6.89 4.44
CA THR A 19 8.69 6.46 3.44
C THR A 19 9.87 5.77 4.11
N ALA A 20 10.39 4.75 3.47
CA ALA A 20 11.56 4.03 3.96
C ALA A 20 12.33 3.44 2.80
N THR A 21 13.55 2.99 3.08
CA THR A 21 14.31 2.21 2.13
C THR A 21 13.56 0.90 1.87
N ALA A 22 13.53 0.48 0.60
CA ALA A 22 12.77 -0.71 0.22
C ALA A 22 13.51 -1.98 0.62
N GLU A 23 13.41 -2.32 1.88
CA GLU A 23 14.03 -3.49 2.49
C GLU A 23 12.96 -4.30 3.20
N PRO A 24 13.17 -5.61 3.37
CA PRO A 24 12.15 -6.43 4.05
C PRO A 24 11.78 -5.95 5.43
N THR A 25 12.75 -5.45 6.21
CA THR A 25 12.46 -4.96 7.56
C THR A 25 11.57 -3.72 7.53
N ALA A 26 11.65 -2.93 6.48
CA ALA A 26 10.84 -1.72 6.37
C ALA A 26 9.35 -2.06 6.23
N ALA A 27 9.02 -3.22 5.66
CA ALA A 27 7.61 -3.60 5.53
C ALA A 27 6.95 -3.70 6.90
N SER A 28 7.66 -4.26 7.89
CA SER A 28 7.12 -4.33 9.24
C SER A 28 7.00 -2.95 9.87
N GLU A 29 8.00 -2.10 9.67
CA GLU A 29 7.99 -0.76 10.23
C GLU A 29 6.87 0.10 9.67
N LEU A 30 6.71 0.07 8.35
CA LEU A 30 5.69 0.87 7.71
C LEU A 30 4.29 0.36 8.03
N SER A 31 4.11 -0.95 8.10
CA SER A 31 2.80 -1.50 8.47
C SER A 31 2.45 -1.19 9.92
N ALA A 32 3.45 -1.12 10.80
CA ALA A 32 3.21 -0.73 12.19
C ALA A 32 2.73 0.73 12.27
N ALA A 33 3.28 1.61 11.44
CA ALA A 33 2.83 3.00 11.38
C ALA A 33 1.38 3.08 10.92
N VAL A 34 1.01 2.27 9.94
CA VAL A 34 -0.36 2.20 9.47
C VAL A 34 -1.28 1.71 10.57
N LYS A 35 -0.86 0.68 11.32
CA LYS A 35 -1.67 0.18 12.42
C LYS A 35 -1.94 1.25 13.46
N ALA A 36 -0.92 2.02 13.82
CA ALA A 36 -1.08 3.09 14.80
C ALA A 36 -2.06 4.14 14.29
N TRP A 37 -1.95 4.50 13.01
CA TRP A 37 -2.84 5.48 12.41
C TRP A 37 -4.28 4.98 12.38
N LEU A 38 -4.48 3.72 11.96
CA LEU A 38 -5.82 3.12 11.92
C LEU A 38 -6.46 3.10 13.30
N THR A 39 -5.69 2.71 14.30
CA THR A 39 -6.20 2.60 15.66
C THR A 39 -6.70 3.94 16.20
N ARG A 40 -6.08 5.03 15.78
CA ARG A 40 -6.49 6.37 16.19
C ARG A 40 -7.67 6.91 15.39
N ARG A 41 -7.80 6.52 14.13
CA ARG A 41 -8.70 7.19 13.21
C ARG A 41 -9.98 6.43 12.91
N VAL A 42 -9.96 5.12 13.02
CA VAL A 42 -11.03 4.29 12.49
C VAL A 42 -11.67 3.49 13.60
N SER A 43 -13.00 3.46 13.59
CA SER A 43 -13.77 2.71 14.58
C SER A 43 -14.22 1.38 14.00
N VAL A 44 -13.33 0.40 14.08
CA VAL A 44 -13.60 -0.98 13.65
C VAL A 44 -12.98 -1.90 14.68
N ASP A 45 -13.37 -3.17 14.65
CA ASP A 45 -12.84 -4.11 15.63
C ASP A 45 -11.36 -4.45 15.32
N THR A 46 -10.72 -5.08 16.32
CA THR A 46 -9.30 -5.38 16.19
C THR A 46 -9.00 -6.38 15.08
N GLY A 47 -9.93 -7.28 14.79
CA GLY A 47 -9.77 -8.23 13.69
C GLY A 47 -9.74 -7.53 12.35
N ARG A 48 -10.61 -6.53 12.18
CA ARG A 48 -10.62 -5.76 10.92
C ARG A 48 -9.33 -4.96 10.77
N ILE A 49 -8.85 -4.36 11.85
CA ILE A 49 -7.57 -3.65 11.79
C ILE A 49 -6.45 -4.60 11.42
N ALA A 50 -6.43 -5.79 12.00
CA ALA A 50 -5.40 -6.77 11.68
C ALA A 50 -5.43 -7.16 10.21
N ASP A 51 -6.61 -7.31 9.63
CA ASP A 51 -6.75 -7.64 8.22
C ASP A 51 -6.22 -6.53 7.33
N ILE A 52 -6.53 -5.28 7.66
CA ILE A 52 -6.05 -4.13 6.89
C ILE A 52 -4.53 -4.05 6.97
N VAL A 53 -3.98 -4.22 8.17
CA VAL A 53 -2.54 -4.16 8.38
C VAL A 53 -1.83 -5.29 7.64
N LEU A 54 -2.42 -6.48 7.64
CA LEU A 54 -1.83 -7.61 6.92
C LEU A 54 -1.80 -7.34 5.42
N ALA A 55 -2.87 -6.79 4.88
CA ALA A 55 -2.90 -6.45 3.46
C ALA A 55 -1.84 -5.41 3.12
N ALA A 56 -1.68 -4.40 3.98
CA ALA A 56 -0.65 -3.40 3.80
C ALA A 56 0.74 -4.01 3.85
N TYR A 57 0.96 -4.92 4.81
CA TYR A 57 2.25 -5.59 4.92
C TYR A 57 2.57 -6.38 3.66
N GLU A 58 1.58 -7.11 3.12
CA GLU A 58 1.81 -7.89 1.90
C GLU A 58 2.19 -7.00 0.72
N ALA A 59 1.53 -5.85 0.59
CA ALA A 59 1.86 -4.91 -0.48
C ALA A 59 3.27 -4.36 -0.31
N LEU A 60 3.64 -4.03 0.91
CA LEU A 60 4.97 -3.50 1.21
C LEU A 60 6.04 -4.56 1.00
N ALA A 61 5.78 -5.79 1.44
CA ALA A 61 6.74 -6.89 1.27
C ALA A 61 6.96 -7.20 -0.21
N ASN A 62 5.89 -7.19 -1.00
CA ASN A 62 6.02 -7.39 -2.43
C ASN A 62 6.84 -6.28 -3.07
N CYS A 63 6.63 -5.06 -2.64
CA CYS A 63 7.40 -3.92 -3.13
C CYS A 63 8.89 -4.09 -2.81
N ALA A 64 9.20 -4.42 -1.56
CA ALA A 64 10.59 -4.59 -1.14
C ALA A 64 11.27 -5.73 -1.88
N ASP A 65 10.50 -6.77 -2.20
CA ASP A 65 11.05 -7.96 -2.87
C ASP A 65 11.28 -7.75 -4.35
N HIS A 66 10.42 -7.00 -5.01
CA HIS A 66 10.35 -7.03 -6.48
C HIS A 66 10.65 -5.72 -7.17
N ALA A 67 10.38 -4.59 -6.54
CA ALA A 67 10.46 -3.32 -7.23
C ALA A 67 11.88 -2.98 -7.68
N TYR A 68 12.87 -3.37 -6.89
CA TYR A 68 14.27 -3.03 -7.15
C TYR A 68 15.13 -4.25 -7.37
N ARG A 69 14.51 -5.35 -7.76
CA ARG A 69 15.24 -6.59 -8.00
C ARG A 69 16.26 -6.39 -9.14
N GLY A 70 17.48 -6.83 -8.90
CA GLY A 70 18.54 -6.73 -9.89
C GLY A 70 19.25 -5.40 -9.91
N GLU A 71 18.81 -4.45 -9.11
CA GLU A 71 19.47 -3.15 -9.04
C GLU A 71 20.53 -3.17 -7.94
N GLU A 72 21.60 -2.44 -8.16
CA GLU A 72 22.69 -2.39 -7.19
C GLU A 72 22.32 -1.55 -5.98
N ALA A 73 21.58 -0.47 -6.21
CA ALA A 73 21.19 0.40 -5.13
C ALA A 73 19.74 0.12 -4.74
N THR A 74 19.50 0.07 -3.44
CA THR A 74 18.14 -0.08 -2.95
C THR A 74 17.41 1.24 -3.07
N GLY A 75 16.21 1.20 -3.60
CA GLY A 75 15.38 2.40 -3.71
C GLY A 75 14.55 2.63 -2.49
N VAL A 76 13.60 3.53 -2.63
CA VAL A 76 12.67 3.85 -1.54
C VAL A 76 11.28 3.38 -1.91
N MET A 77 10.49 3.10 -0.87
CA MET A 77 9.07 2.85 -1.01
C MET A 77 8.33 3.66 0.02
N SER A 78 7.08 3.97 -0.27
CA SER A 78 6.26 4.70 0.67
C SER A 78 4.88 4.10 0.73
N ILE A 79 4.19 4.32 1.85
CA ILE A 79 2.78 3.99 1.95
C ILE A 79 2.03 5.26 2.28
N GLU A 80 0.95 5.49 1.56
CA GLU A 80 0.07 6.63 1.74
C GLU A 80 -1.26 6.10 2.23
N ALA A 81 -1.81 6.73 3.25
CA ALA A 81 -3.08 6.32 3.80
C ALA A 81 -4.04 7.50 3.78
N ARG A 82 -5.28 7.21 3.46
CA ARG A 82 -6.32 8.22 3.38
C ARG A 82 -7.60 7.65 3.95
N HIS A 83 -8.27 8.45 4.77
CA HIS A 83 -9.54 8.08 5.34
C HIS A 83 -10.61 9.06 4.87
N ASP A 84 -11.51 8.59 4.03
CA ASP A 84 -12.65 9.37 3.60
C ASP A 84 -13.76 9.10 4.61
N THR A 85 -13.96 10.04 5.51
CA THR A 85 -14.92 9.84 6.60
C THR A 85 -16.36 9.86 6.11
N ASP A 86 -16.64 10.61 5.05
CA ASP A 86 -17.99 10.63 4.50
C ASP A 86 -18.36 9.31 3.84
N ALA A 87 -17.43 8.77 3.06
CA ALA A 87 -17.66 7.49 2.39
C ALA A 87 -17.34 6.31 3.30
N ARG A 88 -16.72 6.55 4.44
CA ARG A 88 -16.31 5.51 5.40
C ARG A 88 -15.36 4.51 4.76
N THR A 89 -14.42 5.02 3.99
CA THR A 89 -13.44 4.17 3.31
C THR A 89 -12.03 4.53 3.74
N VAL A 90 -11.19 3.51 3.82
CA VAL A 90 -9.75 3.67 4.00
C VAL A 90 -9.09 3.24 2.70
N ARG A 91 -8.16 4.04 2.21
CA ARG A 91 -7.39 3.71 1.04
C ARG A 91 -5.92 3.75 1.39
N LEU A 92 -5.23 2.67 1.08
CA LEU A 92 -3.80 2.56 1.31
C LEU A 92 -3.13 2.35 -0.04
N CYS A 93 -2.10 3.15 -0.34
CA CYS A 93 -1.36 2.99 -1.58
C CYS A 93 0.12 2.84 -1.27
N VAL A 94 0.70 1.77 -1.79
CA VAL A 94 2.13 1.52 -1.70
C VAL A 94 2.75 1.96 -3.01
N VAL A 95 3.76 2.82 -2.91
CA VAL A 95 4.35 3.48 -4.08
C VAL A 95 5.85 3.23 -4.08
N ASP A 96 6.38 2.88 -5.25
CA ASP A 96 7.81 2.80 -5.46
C ASP A 96 8.15 3.38 -6.82
N ARG A 97 9.44 3.57 -7.07
CA ARG A 97 9.93 4.08 -8.34
C ARG A 97 10.79 3.07 -9.07
N GLY A 98 10.76 1.83 -8.61
CA GLY A 98 11.50 0.77 -9.25
C GLY A 98 10.72 0.14 -10.39
N HIS A 99 11.31 -0.89 -10.96
CA HIS A 99 10.70 -1.62 -12.05
C HIS A 99 10.11 -2.91 -11.51
N TRP A 100 8.80 -2.97 -11.48
CA TRP A 100 8.16 -4.25 -11.17
C TRP A 100 8.36 -5.17 -12.35
N LEU A 101 8.77 -6.39 -12.06
CA LEU A 101 8.82 -7.41 -13.09
C LEU A 101 7.39 -7.73 -13.50
N ASP A 102 7.18 -7.71 -14.82
CA ASP A 102 5.91 -8.17 -15.36
C ASP A 102 5.77 -9.64 -15.00
N PRO A 103 4.68 -10.04 -14.33
CA PRO A 103 4.50 -11.45 -13.97
C PRO A 103 4.54 -12.40 -15.16
N ARG A 104 4.29 -11.87 -16.36
CA ARG A 104 4.31 -12.68 -17.56
C ARG A 104 5.69 -12.80 -18.19
N SER A 105 6.65 -11.97 -17.77
CA SER A 105 7.96 -11.92 -18.42
C SER A 105 9.05 -12.56 -17.60
N GLY A 106 8.76 -13.04 -16.41
CA GLY A 106 9.76 -13.65 -15.55
C GLY A 106 9.28 -14.96 -14.98
N PRO A 107 10.17 -15.67 -14.27
CA PRO A 107 9.78 -16.91 -13.61
C PRO A 107 8.65 -16.64 -12.62
N GLU A 108 7.71 -17.56 -12.54
CA GLU A 108 6.66 -17.43 -11.58
C GLU A 108 7.19 -17.53 -10.18
N ASN A 109 6.67 -16.66 -9.31
CA ASN A 109 6.98 -16.69 -7.90
C ASN A 109 5.71 -17.02 -7.15
N PRO A 110 5.59 -18.26 -6.63
CA PRO A 110 4.37 -18.64 -5.91
C PRO A 110 4.08 -17.75 -4.71
N ALA A 111 5.12 -17.26 -4.04
CA ALA A 111 4.92 -16.38 -2.90
C ALA A 111 4.28 -15.05 -3.32
N ARG A 112 4.70 -14.52 -4.47
CA ARG A 112 4.11 -13.29 -5.00
C ARG A 112 2.65 -13.52 -5.37
N GLY A 113 2.34 -14.64 -5.99
CA GLY A 113 0.98 -14.98 -6.33
C GLY A 113 0.09 -15.07 -5.11
N ARG A 114 0.63 -15.65 -4.05
CA ARG A 114 -0.11 -15.75 -2.79
C ARG A 114 -0.33 -14.39 -2.16
N GLY A 115 0.66 -13.50 -2.24
CA GLY A 115 0.53 -12.15 -1.70
C GLY A 115 -0.60 -11.37 -2.37
N LEU A 116 -0.67 -11.42 -3.69
CA LEU A 116 -1.74 -10.74 -4.41
C LEU A 116 -3.10 -11.33 -4.09
N LYS A 117 -3.19 -12.66 -4.00
CA LYS A 117 -4.44 -13.31 -3.64
C LYS A 117 -4.89 -12.91 -2.25
N LEU A 118 -3.94 -12.86 -1.31
CA LEU A 118 -4.26 -12.47 0.05
C LEU A 118 -4.74 -11.02 0.11
N MET A 119 -4.07 -10.12 -0.60
CA MET A 119 -4.51 -8.73 -0.65
C MET A 119 -5.94 -8.63 -1.19
N ARG A 120 -6.24 -9.36 -2.26
CA ARG A 120 -7.59 -9.32 -2.83
C ARG A 120 -8.63 -9.89 -1.90
N ALA A 121 -8.25 -10.89 -1.10
CA ALA A 121 -9.18 -11.49 -0.14
C ALA A 121 -9.47 -10.55 1.03
N LEU A 122 -8.52 -9.69 1.38
CA LEU A 122 -8.63 -8.85 2.55
C LEU A 122 -9.21 -7.47 2.27
N CYS A 123 -9.06 -6.95 1.05
CA CYS A 123 -9.55 -5.63 0.71
C CYS A 123 -10.81 -5.70 -0.14
N ASP A 124 -11.50 -4.58 -0.25
CA ASP A 124 -12.71 -4.50 -1.05
C ASP A 124 -12.41 -4.13 -2.49
N ASP A 125 -11.29 -3.47 -2.74
CA ASP A 125 -10.85 -3.16 -4.08
C ASP A 125 -9.34 -3.07 -4.11
N LEU A 126 -8.75 -3.61 -5.17
CA LEU A 126 -7.30 -3.63 -5.36
C LEU A 126 -6.99 -3.15 -6.75
N THR A 127 -6.13 -2.14 -6.86
CA THR A 127 -5.63 -1.68 -8.14
C THR A 127 -4.11 -1.70 -8.15
N VAL A 128 -3.53 -2.09 -9.28
CA VAL A 128 -2.10 -2.08 -9.48
C VAL A 128 -1.83 -1.31 -10.75
N HIS A 129 -1.01 -0.27 -10.63
CA HIS A 129 -0.65 0.56 -11.77
C HIS A 129 0.86 0.63 -11.87
N GLY A 130 1.42 -0.04 -12.87
CA GLY A 130 2.86 -0.08 -13.08
C GLY A 130 3.24 0.65 -14.35
N THR A 131 4.34 1.39 -14.26
CA THR A 131 4.93 2.06 -15.40
C THR A 131 6.43 1.80 -15.40
N ALA A 132 7.11 2.31 -16.41
CA ALA A 132 8.58 2.23 -16.46
C ALA A 132 9.22 3.02 -15.31
N HIS A 133 8.46 3.91 -14.67
CA HIS A 133 8.98 4.81 -13.64
C HIS A 133 8.58 4.41 -12.23
N GLY A 134 7.80 3.37 -12.07
CA GLY A 134 7.41 2.91 -10.75
C GLY A 134 6.07 2.23 -10.74
N THR A 135 5.63 1.85 -9.55
CA THR A 135 4.38 1.13 -9.36
C THR A 135 3.61 1.71 -8.18
N ARG A 136 2.30 1.71 -8.32
CA ARG A 136 1.39 2.11 -7.26
C ARG A 136 0.39 0.98 -7.06
N VAL A 137 0.36 0.42 -5.87
CA VAL A 137 -0.60 -0.62 -5.49
C VAL A 137 -1.53 0.00 -4.46
N CYS A 138 -2.81 0.06 -4.77
CA CYS A 138 -3.78 0.68 -3.89
C CYS A 138 -4.82 -0.33 -3.44
N LEU A 139 -5.09 -0.32 -2.13
CA LEU A 139 -6.07 -1.18 -1.51
C LEU A 139 -7.13 -0.32 -0.86
N GLN A 140 -8.39 -0.64 -1.10
CA GLN A 140 -9.50 0.10 -0.53
C GLN A 140 -10.31 -0.79 0.40
N PHE A 141 -10.68 -0.25 1.54
CA PHE A 141 -11.43 -0.96 2.57
C PHE A 141 -12.66 -0.14 2.90
N GLU A 142 -13.83 -0.76 2.77
CA GLU A 142 -15.10 -0.10 3.04
C GLU A 142 -15.56 -0.37 4.46
N HIS A 143 -16.61 0.31 4.87
CA HIS A 143 -17.19 0.14 6.20
C HIS A 143 -16.18 0.47 7.31
N CYS A 144 -15.47 1.57 7.12
CA CYS A 144 -14.48 2.04 8.07
C CYS A 144 -14.87 3.42 8.59
N PRO A 145 -15.83 3.50 9.50
CA PRO A 145 -16.25 4.80 10.02
C PRO A 145 -15.18 5.43 10.90
N ALA A 146 -15.24 6.74 11.04
CA ALA A 146 -14.32 7.47 11.88
C ALA A 146 -14.61 7.18 13.36
N ARG A 147 -13.57 7.27 14.18
CA ARG A 147 -13.73 7.18 15.63
C ARG A 147 -14.48 8.37 16.15
#